data_60279b6cb790c4ff592250fadee77e0d
#
_entry.id   60279b6cb790c4ff592250fadee77e0d
#
_cell.length_a   1.000
_cell.length_b   1.000
_cell.length_c   1.000
_cell.angle_alpha   90.00
_cell.angle_beta   90.00
_cell.angle_gamma   90.00
#
_symmetry.space_group_name_H-M   'P 1'
#
loop_
_entity.id
_entity.type
_entity.pdbx_description
1 polymer ?
#
loop_
_entity_poly.entity_id
_entity_poly.type
_entity_poly.pdbx_seq_one_letter_code
_entity_poly.pdbx_strand_id
1 'polypeptide(L)'
;MMRFVSVAILCAMGSTPVLACERPSAPSSIPDGATASKEDMLAAKKAVDAFKSGMEEYLTCEKSSAKKDAGAAELVKVADRFNAQVKAFKAKS
;
A
#
# COMPACT_ATOMS: atom_id res chain seq x y z
N MET A 1 33.63 15.12 -17.62
CA MET A 1 32.80 15.21 -18.48
C MET A 1 31.60 14.42 -18.45
N MET A 2 31.62 13.26 -18.46
CA MET A 2 30.46 12.48 -18.62
C MET A 2 29.66 12.26 -17.43
N ARG A 3 30.16 12.46 -16.33
CA ARG A 3 29.46 12.11 -15.18
C ARG A 3 28.14 12.74 -15.03
N PHE A 4 28.01 13.91 -15.38
CA PHE A 4 26.80 14.57 -15.16
C PHE A 4 25.64 13.86 -15.76
N VAL A 5 25.92 13.16 -16.68
CA VAL A 5 24.87 12.47 -17.33
C VAL A 5 23.97 11.69 -16.42
N SER A 6 24.55 11.02 -15.55
CA SER A 6 23.76 10.16 -14.74
C SER A 6 22.79 10.91 -13.90
N VAL A 7 23.11 12.06 -13.60
CA VAL A 7 22.22 12.82 -12.80
C VAL A 7 20.90 13.07 -13.44
N ALA A 8 20.96 13.36 -14.68
CA ALA A 8 19.74 13.65 -15.39
C ALA A 8 18.77 12.51 -15.31
N ILE A 9 19.27 11.35 -15.31
CA ILE A 9 18.44 10.19 -15.30
C ILE A 9 17.61 10.12 -14.06
N LEU A 10 18.20 10.48 -12.98
CA LEU A 10 17.48 10.39 -11.75
C LEU A 10 16.26 11.26 -11.73
N CYS A 11 16.40 12.40 -12.28
CA CYS A 11 15.28 13.30 -12.30
C CYS A 11 14.12 12.74 -13.03
N ALA A 12 14.41 12.09 -14.09
CA ALA A 12 13.35 11.55 -14.91
C ALA A 12 12.51 10.59 -14.14
N MET A 13 13.09 9.83 -13.32
CA MET A 13 12.35 8.86 -12.61
C MET A 13 11.41 9.45 -11.62
N GLY A 14 11.84 10.46 -10.98
CA GLY A 14 11.03 11.04 -9.96
C GLY A 14 9.72 11.57 -10.46
N SER A 15 9.69 12.02 -11.68
CA SER A 15 8.48 12.68 -12.15
C SER A 15 7.49 11.76 -12.81
N THR A 16 7.94 10.70 -13.39
CA THR A 16 7.05 9.90 -14.18
C THR A 16 5.86 9.32 -13.47
N PRO A 17 6.01 8.74 -12.34
CA PRO A 17 4.92 8.04 -11.70
C PRO A 17 3.73 8.93 -11.38
N VAL A 18 3.98 10.17 -11.23
CA VAL A 18 2.92 11.06 -10.84
C VAL A 18 1.79 11.17 -11.83
N LEU A 19 2.09 10.95 -13.07
CA LEU A 19 1.09 11.13 -14.10
C LEU A 19 0.09 10.02 -14.19
N ALA A 20 0.41 8.87 -13.69
CA ALA A 20 -0.48 7.73 -13.84
C ALA A 20 -1.32 7.53 -12.60
N CYS A 21 -2.60 7.26 -12.81
CA CYS A 21 -3.47 6.86 -11.72
C CYS A 21 -3.32 5.37 -11.55
N GLU A 22 -2.26 4.97 -10.88
CA GLU A 22 -2.00 3.56 -10.72
C GLU A 22 -2.61 3.02 -9.46
N ARG A 23 -3.34 1.93 -9.60
CA ARG A 23 -3.92 1.28 -8.45
C ARG A 23 -2.84 0.51 -7.72
N PRO A 24 -2.66 0.75 -6.42
CA PRO A 24 -1.62 0.03 -5.68
C PRO A 24 -1.99 -1.42 -5.51
N SER A 25 -0.99 -2.27 -5.36
CA SER A 25 -1.20 -3.68 -5.10
C SER A 25 -1.39 -3.90 -3.62
N ALA A 26 -2.36 -4.71 -3.27
CA ALA A 26 -2.58 -5.06 -1.88
C ALA A 26 -1.40 -5.86 -1.36
N PRO A 27 -1.13 -5.80 -0.05
CA PRO A 27 -0.08 -6.65 0.51
C PRO A 27 -0.36 -8.10 0.20
N SER A 28 0.66 -8.81 -0.24
CA SER A 28 0.49 -10.18 -0.69
C SER A 28 0.11 -11.11 0.44
N SER A 29 0.55 -10.82 1.64
CA SER A 29 0.18 -11.64 2.78
C SER A 29 0.14 -10.77 4.01
N ILE A 30 -0.79 -11.10 4.90
CA ILE A 30 -0.87 -10.47 6.20
C ILE A 30 -0.65 -11.60 7.18
N PRO A 31 0.30 -11.46 8.10
CA PRO A 31 0.63 -12.56 9.00
C PRO A 31 -0.52 -12.93 9.91
N ASP A 32 -0.53 -14.17 10.34
CA ASP A 32 -1.50 -14.64 11.31
C ASP A 32 -1.15 -14.03 12.67
N GLY A 33 -2.01 -13.17 13.17
CA GLY A 33 -1.76 -12.47 14.43
C GLY A 33 -1.57 -13.41 15.61
N ALA A 34 -2.19 -14.58 15.55
CA ALA A 34 -2.06 -15.53 16.64
C ALA A 34 -0.63 -16.09 16.77
N THR A 35 0.13 -16.09 15.69
CA THR A 35 1.49 -16.65 15.71
C THR A 35 2.57 -15.64 15.36
N ALA A 36 2.21 -14.47 14.89
CA ALA A 36 3.18 -13.49 14.43
C ALA A 36 3.91 -12.82 15.58
N SER A 37 5.12 -12.39 15.31
CA SER A 37 5.88 -11.61 16.28
C SER A 37 5.44 -10.14 16.18
N LYS A 38 5.86 -9.35 17.15
CA LYS A 38 5.57 -7.93 17.15
C LYS A 38 6.17 -7.27 15.91
N GLU A 39 7.38 -7.67 15.55
CA GLU A 39 8.04 -7.12 14.38
C GLU A 39 7.28 -7.43 13.11
N ASP A 40 6.76 -8.65 13.02
CA ASP A 40 5.97 -9.03 11.86
C ASP A 40 4.70 -8.19 11.76
N MET A 41 4.06 -7.94 12.88
CA MET A 41 2.85 -7.13 12.90
C MET A 41 3.15 -5.67 12.53
N LEU A 42 4.29 -5.14 12.97
CA LEU A 42 4.67 -3.79 12.60
C LEU A 42 4.98 -3.66 11.12
N ALA A 43 5.63 -4.68 10.56
CA ALA A 43 5.90 -4.68 9.13
C ALA A 43 4.60 -4.74 8.34
N ALA A 44 3.66 -5.55 8.81
CA ALA A 44 2.36 -5.65 8.16
C ALA A 44 1.61 -4.32 8.23
N LYS A 45 1.70 -3.64 9.35
CA LYS A 45 1.05 -2.34 9.49
C LYS A 45 1.61 -1.34 8.48
N LYS A 46 2.92 -1.32 8.32
CA LYS A 46 3.54 -0.42 7.35
C LYS A 46 3.07 -0.73 5.94
N ALA A 47 2.97 -2.01 5.60
CA ALA A 47 2.53 -2.39 4.27
C ALA A 47 1.08 -2.00 4.04
N VAL A 48 0.23 -2.19 5.04
CA VAL A 48 -1.17 -1.82 4.93
C VAL A 48 -1.32 -0.30 4.84
N ASP A 49 -0.55 0.44 5.64
CA ASP A 49 -0.60 1.90 5.60
C ASP A 49 -0.15 2.43 4.24
N ALA A 50 0.87 1.84 3.66
CA ALA A 50 1.33 2.24 2.33
C ALA A 50 0.27 1.95 1.27
N PHE A 51 -0.37 0.80 1.37
CA PHE A 51 -1.44 0.44 0.46
C PHE A 51 -2.60 1.43 0.60
N LYS A 52 -2.95 1.77 1.82
CA LYS A 52 -4.04 2.71 2.08
C LYS A 52 -3.74 4.08 1.48
N SER A 53 -2.54 4.59 1.69
CA SER A 53 -2.15 5.88 1.13
C SER A 53 -2.19 5.86 -0.39
N GLY A 54 -1.65 4.81 -0.98
CA GLY A 54 -1.66 4.68 -2.44
C GLY A 54 -3.06 4.57 -2.99
N MET A 55 -3.93 3.85 -2.29
CA MET A 55 -5.31 3.70 -2.74
C MET A 55 -6.06 5.02 -2.62
N GLU A 56 -5.81 5.79 -1.57
CA GLU A 56 -6.45 7.10 -1.42
C GLU A 56 -6.07 8.03 -2.58
N GLU A 57 -4.81 8.01 -2.98
CA GLU A 57 -4.38 8.79 -4.12
C GLU A 57 -5.04 8.30 -5.41
N TYR A 58 -5.12 7.00 -5.57
CA TYR A 58 -5.77 6.43 -6.73
C TYR A 58 -7.23 6.85 -6.81
N LEU A 59 -7.92 6.83 -5.67
CA LEU A 59 -9.34 7.18 -5.66
C LEU A 59 -9.59 8.64 -5.98
N THR A 60 -8.66 9.52 -5.65
CA THR A 60 -8.82 10.92 -6.01
C THR A 60 -8.48 11.18 -7.47
N CYS A 61 -7.63 10.36 -8.04
CA CYS A 61 -7.17 10.53 -9.41
C CYS A 61 -8.05 9.84 -10.42
N GLU A 62 -8.57 8.66 -10.09
CA GLU A 62 -9.35 7.85 -11.01
C GLU A 62 -10.71 8.48 -11.30
N LYS A 63 -11.11 8.50 -12.56
CA LYS A 63 -12.37 9.10 -12.93
C LYS A 63 -13.51 8.12 -13.11
N SER A 64 -13.19 6.87 -13.33
CA SER A 64 -14.22 5.85 -13.49
C SER A 64 -14.81 5.46 -12.16
N SER A 65 -16.13 5.64 -11.99
CA SER A 65 -16.74 5.28 -10.72
C SER A 65 -16.68 3.78 -10.46
N ALA A 66 -16.76 2.97 -11.51
CA ALA A 66 -16.64 1.53 -11.31
C ALA A 66 -15.27 1.15 -10.76
N LYS A 67 -14.22 1.77 -11.27
CA LYS A 67 -12.88 1.50 -10.78
C LYS A 67 -12.67 2.03 -9.37
N LYS A 68 -13.24 3.18 -9.07
CA LYS A 68 -13.19 3.74 -7.72
C LYS A 68 -13.88 2.83 -6.74
N ASP A 69 -15.04 2.32 -7.09
CA ASP A 69 -15.78 1.43 -6.20
C ASP A 69 -15.01 0.15 -5.94
N ALA A 70 -14.39 -0.40 -6.98
CA ALA A 70 -13.59 -1.61 -6.84
C ALA A 70 -12.38 -1.36 -5.94
N GLY A 71 -11.73 -0.20 -6.10
CA GLY A 71 -10.59 0.13 -5.26
C GLY A 71 -10.97 0.34 -3.82
N ALA A 72 -12.09 1.02 -3.58
CA ALA A 72 -12.55 1.25 -2.23
C ALA A 72 -12.93 -0.07 -1.55
N ALA A 73 -13.55 -0.98 -2.30
CA ALA A 73 -13.91 -2.27 -1.76
C ALA A 73 -12.67 -3.08 -1.39
N GLU A 74 -11.64 -3.01 -2.22
CA GLU A 74 -10.41 -3.71 -1.91
C GLU A 74 -9.72 -3.14 -0.67
N LEU A 75 -9.76 -1.83 -0.52
CA LEU A 75 -9.19 -1.19 0.66
C LEU A 75 -9.89 -1.68 1.93
N VAL A 76 -11.21 -1.75 1.90
CA VAL A 76 -11.97 -2.23 3.04
C VAL A 76 -11.62 -3.67 3.36
N LYS A 77 -11.49 -4.51 2.34
CA LYS A 77 -11.13 -5.91 2.55
C LYS A 77 -9.78 -6.05 3.22
N VAL A 78 -8.80 -5.29 2.76
CA VAL A 78 -7.46 -5.36 3.33
C VAL A 78 -7.48 -4.85 4.76
N ALA A 79 -8.16 -3.75 5.00
CA ALA A 79 -8.25 -3.19 6.33
C ALA A 79 -8.92 -4.16 7.31
N ASP A 80 -10.01 -4.80 6.87
CA ASP A 80 -10.72 -5.74 7.72
C ASP A 80 -9.86 -6.94 8.05
N ARG A 81 -9.12 -7.43 7.04
CA ARG A 81 -8.25 -8.58 7.24
C ARG A 81 -7.12 -8.24 8.22
N PHE A 82 -6.53 -7.08 8.05
CA PHE A 82 -5.46 -6.66 8.95
C PHE A 82 -6.00 -6.47 10.37
N ASN A 83 -7.15 -5.84 10.51
CA ASN A 83 -7.74 -5.61 11.82
C ASN A 83 -8.05 -6.91 12.53
N ALA A 84 -8.49 -7.92 11.79
CA ALA A 84 -8.74 -9.23 12.39
C ALA A 84 -7.44 -9.83 12.95
N GLN A 85 -6.34 -9.65 12.24
CA GLN A 85 -5.06 -10.17 12.72
C GLN A 85 -4.52 -9.37 13.89
N VAL A 86 -4.77 -8.07 13.92
CA VAL A 86 -4.38 -7.25 15.06
C VAL A 86 -5.14 -7.71 16.30
N LYS A 87 -6.41 -8.01 16.14
CA LYS A 87 -7.23 -8.50 17.23
C LYS A 87 -6.70 -9.83 17.75
N ALA A 88 -6.34 -10.73 16.86
CA ALA A 88 -5.79 -12.02 17.24
C ALA A 88 -4.46 -11.83 17.97
N PHE A 89 -3.65 -10.90 17.51
CA PHE A 89 -2.36 -10.63 18.13
C PHE A 89 -2.56 -10.09 19.55
N LYS A 90 -3.47 -9.15 19.71
CA LYS A 90 -3.74 -8.58 21.03
C LYS A 90 -4.31 -9.61 21.99
N ALA A 91 -5.09 -10.54 21.49
CA ALA A 91 -5.70 -11.55 22.34
C ALA A 91 -4.68 -12.47 22.96
N LYS A 92 -3.54 -12.65 22.34
CA LYS A 92 -2.53 -13.55 22.89
C LYS A 92 -1.49 -12.84 23.77
N SER A 93 -1.46 -11.52 23.76
CA SER A 93 -0.46 -10.80 24.54
C SER A 93 -0.89 -10.46 25.96
#